data_15b8143d84c6c15664daa95c6b6ec5f5
#
_entry.id   15b8143d84c6c15664daa95c6b6ec5f5
#
_cell.length_a   1.000
_cell.length_b   1.000
_cell.length_c   1.000
_cell.angle_alpha   90.00
_cell.angle_beta   90.00
_cell.angle_gamma   90.00
#
_symmetry.space_group_name_H-M   'P 1'
#
loop_
_entity.id
_entity.type
_entity.pdbx_description
1 polymer ?
#
loop_
_entity_poly.entity_id
_entity_poly.type
_entity_poly.pdbx_seq_one_letter_code
_entity_poly.pdbx_strand_id
1 'polypeptide(L)'
;MTARLDPPVPLDYEFSATIGVDVKGDVWSAIAVPNSAATFGSLKSFRVDARVDDVPIEDMGLMPTGSGELMLSISAAVRKKLGKDVGDDVHVVILRRLT
;
A
#
# COMPACT_ATOMS: atom_id res chain seq x y z
N MET A 1 4.04 -18.92 8.64
CA MET A 1 2.70 -18.40 8.33
C MET A 1 2.35 -17.28 9.30
N THR A 2 1.89 -16.15 8.80
CA THR A 2 1.52 -15.01 9.65
C THR A 2 0.08 -15.17 10.12
N ALA A 3 -0.13 -15.13 11.43
CA ALA A 3 -1.46 -15.22 12.00
C ALA A 3 -2.24 -13.93 11.75
N ARG A 4 -3.52 -14.05 11.47
CA ARG A 4 -4.40 -12.89 11.34
C ARG A 4 -4.72 -12.31 12.70
N LEU A 5 -4.81 -10.98 12.74
CA LEU A 5 -5.28 -10.26 13.92
C LEU A 5 -6.81 -10.39 14.00
N ASP A 6 -7.31 -10.69 15.19
CA ASP A 6 -8.74 -10.81 15.43
C ASP A 6 -9.09 -10.10 16.74
N PRO A 7 -9.76 -8.93 16.67
CA PRO A 7 -10.17 -8.22 15.45
C PRO A 7 -8.99 -7.54 14.73
N PRO A 8 -9.14 -7.18 13.45
CA PRO A 8 -8.15 -6.35 12.76
C PRO A 8 -7.94 -5.03 13.47
N VAL A 9 -6.72 -4.49 13.38
CA VAL A 9 -6.36 -3.24 14.06
C VAL A 9 -6.63 -2.06 13.13
N PRO A 10 -7.51 -1.10 13.51
CA PRO A 10 -7.73 0.11 12.73
C PRO A 10 -6.45 0.93 12.63
N LEU A 11 -6.17 1.45 11.44
CA LEU A 11 -4.99 2.29 11.20
C LEU A 11 -5.39 3.72 10.78
N ASP A 12 -6.38 3.84 9.90
CA ASP A 12 -6.87 5.13 9.37
C ASP A 12 -5.74 6.02 8.88
N TYR A 13 -4.73 5.44 8.24
CA TYR A 13 -3.56 6.17 7.75
C TYR A 13 -3.81 6.66 6.34
N GLU A 14 -3.90 7.98 6.17
CA GLU A 14 -4.31 8.65 4.95
C GLU A 14 -3.16 9.46 4.37
N PHE A 15 -2.96 9.36 3.06
CA PHE A 15 -1.93 10.12 2.35
C PHE A 15 -2.25 10.20 0.87
N SER A 16 -1.58 11.14 0.18
CA SER A 16 -1.61 11.22 -1.29
C SER A 16 -0.25 10.81 -1.84
N ALA A 17 -0.26 10.17 -3.00
CA ALA A 17 0.96 9.67 -3.62
C ALA A 17 0.79 9.54 -5.13
N THR A 18 1.91 9.38 -5.82
CA THR A 18 1.93 9.07 -7.25
C THR A 18 2.17 7.58 -7.44
N ILE A 19 1.44 6.96 -8.37
CA ILE A 19 1.67 5.54 -8.70
C ILE A 19 3.02 5.42 -9.39
N GLY A 20 3.87 4.56 -8.87
CA GLY A 20 5.19 4.27 -9.43
C GLY A 20 6.23 4.26 -8.34
N VAL A 21 6.91 3.12 -8.18
CA VAL A 21 7.98 2.95 -7.21
C VAL A 21 9.17 2.35 -7.93
N ASP A 22 10.33 3.00 -7.80
CA ASP A 22 11.58 2.48 -8.33
C ASP A 22 12.09 1.38 -7.40
N VAL A 23 12.16 0.17 -7.91
CA VAL A 23 12.70 -0.98 -7.20
C VAL A 23 13.87 -1.53 -8.01
N LYS A 24 15.08 -1.28 -7.56
CA LYS A 24 16.32 -1.76 -8.21
C LYS A 24 16.40 -1.39 -9.69
N GLY A 25 16.02 -0.15 -10.03
CA GLY A 25 16.07 0.37 -11.39
C GLY A 25 14.83 0.12 -12.24
N ASP A 26 13.88 -0.68 -11.76
CA ASP A 26 12.61 -0.91 -12.43
C ASP A 26 11.50 -0.11 -11.76
N VAL A 27 10.58 0.43 -12.56
CA VAL A 27 9.40 1.14 -12.02
C VAL A 27 8.25 0.14 -11.91
N TRP A 28 7.82 -0.07 -10.67
CA TRP A 28 6.70 -0.97 -10.38
C TRP A 28 5.39 -0.19 -10.26
N SER A 29 4.30 -0.82 -10.66
CA SER A 29 2.95 -0.28 -10.47
C SER A 29 2.55 -0.44 -9.00
N ALA A 30 3.08 0.44 -8.17
CA ALA A 30 2.91 0.40 -6.73
C ALA A 30 2.88 1.82 -6.17
N ILE A 31 2.47 1.95 -4.93
CA ILE A 31 2.39 3.22 -4.21
C ILE A 31 3.29 3.11 -2.98
N ALA A 32 4.28 3.99 -2.88
CA ALA A 32 5.12 4.06 -1.68
C ALA A 32 4.31 4.64 -0.53
N VAL A 33 4.39 4.02 0.64
CA VAL A 33 3.73 4.49 1.86
C VAL A 33 4.71 5.37 2.61
N PRO A 34 4.46 6.69 2.68
CA PRO A 34 5.40 7.61 3.34
C PRO A 34 5.47 7.32 4.85
N ASN A 35 6.68 7.50 5.40
CA ASN A 35 6.94 7.31 6.84
C ASN A 35 6.54 5.93 7.37
N SER A 36 6.62 4.89 6.55
CA SER A 36 6.15 3.55 6.93
C SER A 36 6.85 3.02 8.16
N ALA A 37 8.18 3.17 8.24
CA ALA A 37 8.95 2.68 9.39
C ALA A 37 8.50 3.34 10.69
N ALA A 38 8.30 4.66 10.68
CA ALA A 38 7.85 5.39 11.87
C ALA A 38 6.39 5.09 12.20
N THR A 39 5.53 5.01 11.19
CA THR A 39 4.09 4.78 11.37
C THR A 39 3.77 3.38 11.86
N PHE A 40 4.43 2.37 11.31
CA PHE A 40 4.13 0.97 11.62
C PHE A 40 5.15 0.32 12.57
N GLY A 41 6.24 1.01 12.88
CA GLY A 41 7.29 0.51 13.77
C GLY A 41 8.17 -0.58 13.16
N SER A 42 8.01 -0.90 11.88
CA SER A 42 8.76 -1.95 11.21
C SER A 42 8.62 -1.81 9.69
N LEU A 43 9.59 -2.37 8.95
CA LEU A 43 9.53 -2.54 7.51
C LEU A 43 9.26 -3.99 7.10
N LYS A 44 8.82 -4.83 8.02
CA LYS A 44 8.40 -6.19 7.70
C LYS A 44 7.05 -6.15 6.99
N SER A 45 6.87 -7.05 6.02
CA SER A 45 5.62 -7.17 5.28
C SER A 45 4.46 -7.56 6.20
N PHE A 46 3.31 -6.97 5.96
CA PHE A 46 2.06 -7.34 6.62
C PHE A 46 0.88 -7.04 5.69
N ARG A 47 -0.29 -7.55 6.03
CA ARG A 47 -1.46 -7.39 5.18
C ARG A 47 -2.42 -6.35 5.74
N VAL A 48 -3.06 -5.63 4.82
CA VAL A 48 -3.97 -4.53 5.16
C VAL A 48 -5.20 -4.55 4.26
N ASP A 49 -6.25 -3.87 4.72
CA ASP A 49 -7.31 -3.36 3.87
C ASP A 49 -7.06 -1.89 3.63
N ALA A 50 -7.20 -1.44 2.40
CA ALA A 50 -6.96 -0.06 2.00
C ALA A 50 -8.01 0.40 1.00
N ARG A 51 -8.02 1.70 0.74
CA ARG A 51 -8.82 2.30 -0.32
C ARG A 51 -7.93 3.26 -1.09
N VAL A 52 -7.94 3.12 -2.42
CA VAL A 52 -7.22 4.02 -3.33
C VAL A 52 -8.26 4.79 -4.12
N ASP A 53 -8.31 6.12 -3.95
CA ASP A 53 -9.42 6.95 -4.40
C ASP A 53 -10.74 6.34 -3.87
N ASP A 54 -11.64 5.88 -4.74
CA ASP A 54 -12.89 5.23 -4.33
C ASP A 54 -12.86 3.70 -4.48
N VAL A 55 -11.71 3.12 -4.79
CA VAL A 55 -11.59 1.68 -5.04
C VAL A 55 -11.08 0.96 -3.81
N PRO A 56 -11.87 0.05 -3.21
CA PRO A 56 -11.41 -0.74 -2.09
C PRO A 56 -10.40 -1.79 -2.54
N ILE A 57 -9.35 -1.96 -1.73
CA ILE A 57 -8.34 -2.99 -1.91
C ILE A 57 -8.30 -3.79 -0.62
N GLU A 58 -8.78 -5.03 -0.69
CA GLU A 58 -8.88 -5.87 0.50
C GLU A 58 -7.75 -6.89 0.53
N ASP A 59 -7.24 -7.16 1.74
CA ASP A 59 -6.27 -8.21 2.00
C ASP A 59 -5.04 -8.10 1.10
N MET A 60 -4.42 -6.91 1.09
CA MET A 60 -3.24 -6.62 0.27
C MET A 60 -1.99 -6.60 1.14
N GLY A 61 -0.92 -7.22 0.64
CA GLY A 61 0.38 -7.18 1.31
C GLY A 61 1.12 -5.88 1.07
N LEU A 62 1.58 -5.24 2.14
CA LEU A 62 2.59 -4.20 2.03
C LEU A 62 3.96 -4.87 1.99
N MET A 63 4.84 -4.40 1.11
CA MET A 63 6.16 -4.99 0.91
C MET A 63 7.24 -3.92 0.95
N PRO A 64 8.46 -4.26 1.43
CA PRO A 64 9.57 -3.31 1.42
C PRO A 64 9.94 -2.88 -0.01
N THR A 65 10.20 -1.58 -0.19
CA THR A 65 10.70 -1.05 -1.47
C THR A 65 12.20 -1.31 -1.65
N GLY A 66 12.89 -1.59 -0.56
CA GLY A 66 14.35 -1.67 -0.53
C GLY A 66 15.03 -0.33 -0.25
N SER A 67 14.28 0.76 -0.13
CA SER A 67 14.80 2.11 0.10
C SER A 67 14.32 2.74 1.41
N GLY A 68 13.86 1.91 2.35
CA GLY A 68 13.45 2.39 3.68
C GLY A 68 11.96 2.64 3.84
N GLU A 69 11.15 2.22 2.88
CA GLU A 69 9.70 2.34 2.93
C GLU A 69 9.01 1.03 2.58
N LEU A 70 7.72 0.94 2.89
CA LEU A 70 6.83 -0.11 2.38
C LEU A 70 6.07 0.42 1.17
N MET A 71 5.58 -0.49 0.32
CA MET A 71 4.79 -0.15 -0.85
C MET A 71 3.53 -1.01 -0.92
N LEU A 72 2.48 -0.44 -1.53
CA LEU A 72 1.22 -1.11 -1.83
C LEU A 72 1.17 -1.37 -3.33
N SER A 73 1.16 -2.63 -3.74
CA SER A 73 1.09 -2.99 -5.16
C SER A 73 -0.30 -2.72 -5.74
N ILE A 74 -0.34 -2.19 -6.96
CA ILE A 74 -1.59 -1.91 -7.67
C ILE A 74 -1.69 -2.86 -8.87
N SER A 75 -2.63 -3.80 -8.81
CA SER A 75 -2.85 -4.75 -9.90
C SER A 75 -3.43 -4.05 -11.14
N ALA A 76 -3.33 -4.72 -12.28
CA ALA A 76 -3.91 -4.22 -13.53
C ALA A 76 -5.43 -4.02 -13.39
N ALA A 77 -6.11 -4.92 -12.68
CA ALA A 77 -7.55 -4.80 -12.44
C ALA A 77 -7.89 -3.55 -11.64
N VAL A 78 -7.11 -3.24 -10.61
CA VAL A 78 -7.33 -2.03 -9.79
C VAL A 78 -7.03 -0.78 -10.61
N ARG A 79 -5.95 -0.76 -11.39
CA ARG A 79 -5.63 0.39 -12.25
C ARG A 79 -6.77 0.65 -13.24
N LYS A 80 -7.34 -0.40 -13.81
CA LYS A 80 -8.47 -0.27 -14.72
C LYS A 80 -9.69 0.35 -14.02
N LYS A 81 -9.99 -0.07 -12.80
CA LYS A 81 -11.09 0.51 -12.01
C LYS A 81 -10.84 1.97 -11.66
N LEU A 82 -9.59 2.32 -11.37
CA LEU A 82 -9.20 3.70 -11.07
C LEU A 82 -9.22 4.59 -12.32
N GLY A 83 -8.99 4.01 -13.49
CA GLY A 83 -8.73 4.78 -14.70
C GLY A 83 -7.39 5.49 -14.63
N LYS A 84 -6.42 4.94 -13.89
CA LYS A 84 -5.11 5.55 -13.64
C LYS A 84 -3.99 4.54 -13.80
N ASP A 85 -2.78 5.03 -14.00
CA ASP A 85 -1.59 4.20 -14.17
C ASP A 85 -0.36 4.91 -13.60
N VAL A 86 0.82 4.33 -13.80
CA VAL A 86 2.10 4.92 -13.36
C VAL A 86 2.19 6.38 -13.80
N GLY A 87 2.51 7.26 -12.87
CA GLY A 87 2.58 8.70 -13.07
C GLY A 87 1.36 9.47 -12.61
N ASP A 88 0.25 8.79 -12.34
CA ASP A 88 -0.97 9.45 -11.87
C ASP A 88 -1.02 9.55 -10.34
N ASP A 89 -1.60 10.64 -9.84
CA ASP A 89 -1.75 10.87 -8.41
C ASP A 89 -3.01 10.17 -7.88
N VAL A 90 -2.91 9.64 -6.67
CA VAL A 90 -4.01 8.97 -5.98
C VAL A 90 -4.04 9.38 -4.52
N HIS A 91 -5.23 9.24 -3.93
CA HIS A 91 -5.44 9.41 -2.50
C HIS A 91 -5.60 8.02 -1.87
N VAL A 92 -4.84 7.73 -0.84
CA VAL A 92 -4.79 6.40 -0.22
C VAL A 92 -5.18 6.48 1.25
N VAL A 93 -6.02 5.56 1.67
CA VAL A 93 -6.33 5.35 3.08
C VAL A 93 -6.04 3.90 3.41
N ILE A 94 -5.11 3.65 4.31
CA ILE A 94 -4.87 2.32 4.86
C ILE A 94 -5.81 2.18 6.05
N LEU A 95 -6.85 1.35 5.88
CA LEU A 95 -7.97 1.30 6.80
C LEU A 95 -7.65 0.49 8.06
N ARG A 96 -7.08 -0.70 7.88
CA ARG A 96 -6.82 -1.59 9.01
C ARG A 96 -5.71 -2.59 8.70
N ARG A 97 -5.06 -3.03 9.74
CA ARG A 97 -4.02 -4.06 9.69
C ARG A 97 -4.65 -5.43 9.97
N LEU A 98 -4.33 -6.41 9.11
CA LEU A 98 -4.89 -7.76 9.17
C LEU A 98 -3.94 -8.80 9.78
N THR A 99 -2.62 -8.58 9.67
CA THR A 99 -1.64 -9.57 10.19
C THR A 99 -0.52 -8.96 11.02
#